data_8e49b597e70d29bc3003c468a11820a8
#
_entry.id   8e49b597e70d29bc3003c468a11820a8
#
_cell.length_a   1.000
_cell.length_b   1.000
_cell.length_c   1.000
_cell.angle_alpha   90.00
_cell.angle_beta   90.00
_cell.angle_gamma   90.00
#
_symmetry.space_group_name_H-M   'P 1'
#
loop_
_entity.id
_entity.type
_entity.pdbx_description
1 polymer ?
#
loop_
_entity_poly.entity_id
_entity_poly.type
_entity_poly.pdbx_seq_one_letter_code
_entity_poly.pdbx_strand_id
1 'polypeptide(L)'
;MVMVCVALVVPARAQGPDVNKVLADIRAKDQGQLAISEEDGRFLRLMIASGQRKRVLEIGGASGYSAIWMAQALRATGGRMTTIEYEPARAKELADNIRKAGFSDIVQVVAGDAFAEIPKLQGTFDFVFLDAWKRDYKKFLDLVFPRLEKGGLFTAHNVVNKKGEMEDFLDAIQRNPALWTTIVSPAGEGISLSYKK
;
A
#
# COMPACT_ATOMS: atom_id res chain seq x y z
N MET A 1 -15.01 -52.83 34.53
CA MET A 1 -14.06 -52.03 33.68
C MET A 1 -14.77 -50.75 33.36
N VAL A 2 -14.43 -49.66 34.07
CA VAL A 2 -15.08 -48.36 33.88
C VAL A 2 -14.22 -47.56 32.90
N MET A 3 -14.80 -47.22 31.78
CA MET A 3 -14.14 -46.44 30.70
C MET A 3 -14.32 -44.96 31.01
N VAL A 4 -13.25 -44.31 31.46
CA VAL A 4 -13.24 -42.84 31.68
C VAL A 4 -12.98 -42.17 30.36
N CYS A 5 -14.02 -41.54 29.76
CA CYS A 5 -13.85 -40.62 28.61
C CYS A 5 -13.28 -39.30 29.11
N VAL A 6 -12.00 -39.04 28.81
CA VAL A 6 -11.39 -37.70 28.98
C VAL A 6 -11.77 -36.87 27.78
N ALA A 7 -12.68 -35.91 27.96
CA ALA A 7 -12.99 -34.92 26.95
C ALA A 7 -11.82 -33.91 26.86
N LEU A 8 -11.10 -33.92 25.75
CA LEU A 8 -10.11 -32.88 25.41
C LEU A 8 -10.85 -31.58 25.10
N VAL A 9 -10.82 -30.63 26.04
CA VAL A 9 -11.27 -29.26 25.81
C VAL A 9 -10.19 -28.58 24.94
N VAL A 10 -10.44 -28.50 23.64
CA VAL A 10 -9.61 -27.68 22.74
C VAL A 10 -9.92 -26.22 23.07
N PRO A 11 -8.94 -25.41 23.50
CA PRO A 11 -9.20 -23.99 23.76
C PRO A 11 -9.66 -23.30 22.48
N ALA A 12 -10.75 -22.55 22.57
CA ALA A 12 -11.22 -21.73 21.46
C ALA A 12 -10.07 -20.79 21.03
N ARG A 13 -9.61 -20.95 19.79
CA ARG A 13 -8.60 -20.06 19.21
C ARG A 13 -9.21 -18.68 19.17
N ALA A 14 -8.62 -17.72 19.89
CA ALA A 14 -9.06 -16.33 19.83
C ALA A 14 -9.14 -15.91 18.35
N GLN A 15 -10.32 -15.47 17.92
CA GLN A 15 -10.48 -14.97 16.55
C GLN A 15 -9.54 -13.78 16.39
N GLY A 16 -8.68 -13.84 15.36
CA GLY A 16 -7.80 -12.74 15.00
C GLY A 16 -8.61 -11.48 14.63
N PRO A 17 -7.95 -10.34 14.46
CA PRO A 17 -8.62 -9.10 14.08
C PRO A 17 -9.50 -9.26 12.83
N ASP A 18 -10.71 -8.73 12.89
CA ASP A 18 -11.60 -8.70 11.72
C ASP A 18 -11.19 -7.55 10.78
N VAL A 19 -10.34 -7.88 9.82
CA VAL A 19 -9.80 -6.93 8.85
C VAL A 19 -10.91 -6.29 8.02
N ASN A 20 -11.95 -7.05 7.64
CA ASN A 20 -13.05 -6.52 6.84
C ASN A 20 -13.84 -5.47 7.61
N LYS A 21 -14.05 -5.69 8.90
CA LYS A 21 -14.68 -4.69 9.77
C LYS A 21 -13.85 -3.42 9.87
N VAL A 22 -12.52 -3.53 10.01
CA VAL A 22 -11.65 -2.34 10.06
C VAL A 22 -11.72 -1.56 8.75
N LEU A 23 -11.68 -2.24 7.59
CA LEU A 23 -11.84 -1.61 6.28
C LEU A 23 -13.19 -0.91 6.14
N ALA A 24 -14.27 -1.55 6.56
CA ALA A 24 -15.61 -0.94 6.54
C ALA A 24 -15.71 0.29 7.46
N ASP A 25 -15.14 0.22 8.66
CA ASP A 25 -15.11 1.32 9.63
C ASP A 25 -14.31 2.54 9.08
N ILE A 26 -13.21 2.30 8.36
CA ILE A 26 -12.44 3.36 7.68
C ILE A 26 -13.30 4.02 6.62
N ARG A 27 -13.90 3.23 5.72
CA ARG A 27 -14.77 3.75 4.63
C ARG A 27 -15.95 4.55 5.17
N ALA A 28 -16.58 4.10 6.23
CA ALA A 28 -17.71 4.80 6.84
C ALA A 28 -17.34 6.18 7.43
N LYS A 29 -16.06 6.36 7.80
CA LYS A 29 -15.53 7.61 8.38
C LYS A 29 -14.86 8.52 7.36
N ASP A 30 -14.59 8.03 6.16
CA ASP A 30 -13.85 8.75 5.11
C ASP A 30 -14.72 9.82 4.45
N GLN A 31 -14.89 10.95 5.14
CA GLN A 31 -15.65 12.10 4.64
C GLN A 31 -14.90 12.89 3.54
N GLY A 32 -13.58 12.75 3.48
CA GLY A 32 -12.72 13.44 2.51
C GLY A 32 -12.49 12.66 1.21
N GLN A 33 -13.05 11.46 1.07
CA GLN A 33 -12.83 10.55 -0.07
C GLN A 33 -11.34 10.34 -0.39
N LEU A 34 -10.54 10.18 0.67
CA LEU A 34 -9.08 9.96 0.56
C LEU A 34 -8.72 8.48 0.47
N ALA A 35 -9.62 7.59 0.89
CA ALA A 35 -9.43 6.17 0.73
C ALA A 35 -9.67 5.78 -0.73
N ILE A 36 -8.75 5.01 -1.31
CA ILE A 36 -8.94 4.40 -2.62
C ILE A 36 -10.20 3.55 -2.65
N SER A 37 -10.68 3.19 -3.83
CA SER A 37 -11.80 2.27 -3.96
C SER A 37 -11.46 0.87 -3.43
N GLU A 38 -12.49 0.06 -3.17
CA GLU A 38 -12.28 -1.34 -2.77
C GLU A 38 -11.66 -2.15 -3.91
N GLU A 39 -12.05 -1.86 -5.15
CA GLU A 39 -11.52 -2.51 -6.35
C GLU A 39 -10.03 -2.22 -6.53
N ASP A 40 -9.61 -0.97 -6.33
CA ASP A 40 -8.19 -0.59 -6.36
C ASP A 40 -7.40 -1.26 -5.23
N GLY A 41 -7.98 -1.36 -4.04
CA GLY A 41 -7.39 -2.09 -2.92
C GLY A 41 -7.20 -3.58 -3.22
N ARG A 42 -8.22 -4.24 -3.79
CA ARG A 42 -8.15 -5.64 -4.25
C ARG A 42 -7.11 -5.83 -5.33
N PHE A 43 -7.02 -4.88 -6.25
CA PHE A 43 -6.02 -4.88 -7.31
C PHE A 43 -4.60 -4.79 -6.76
N LEU A 44 -4.31 -3.84 -5.87
CA LEU A 44 -2.99 -3.70 -5.23
C LEU A 44 -2.60 -4.98 -4.46
N ARG A 45 -3.54 -5.55 -3.70
CA ARG A 45 -3.34 -6.83 -3.01
C ARG A 45 -2.96 -7.94 -3.99
N LEU A 46 -3.66 -8.05 -5.12
CA LEU A 46 -3.38 -9.05 -6.14
C LEU A 46 -1.98 -8.85 -6.76
N MET A 47 -1.60 -7.61 -7.06
CA MET A 47 -0.28 -7.29 -7.63
C MET A 47 0.87 -7.67 -6.69
N ILE A 48 0.70 -7.45 -5.38
CA ILE A 48 1.69 -7.85 -4.37
C ILE A 48 1.76 -9.38 -4.28
N ALA A 49 0.61 -10.05 -4.16
CA ALA A 49 0.56 -11.50 -4.01
C ALA A 49 1.12 -12.24 -5.23
N SER A 50 0.66 -11.90 -6.45
CA SER A 50 1.08 -12.54 -7.70
C SER A 50 2.55 -12.27 -8.03
N GLY A 51 3.04 -11.07 -7.72
CA GLY A 51 4.44 -10.70 -7.90
C GLY A 51 5.36 -11.12 -6.76
N GLN A 52 4.85 -11.80 -5.71
CA GLN A 52 5.61 -12.22 -4.53
C GLN A 52 6.40 -11.07 -3.88
N ARG A 53 5.80 -9.84 -3.87
CA ARG A 53 6.47 -8.62 -3.40
C ARG A 53 6.73 -8.68 -1.90
N LYS A 54 7.87 -8.12 -1.48
CA LYS A 54 8.36 -8.23 -0.10
C LYS A 54 8.81 -6.92 0.53
N ARG A 55 9.14 -5.92 -0.29
CA ARG A 55 9.63 -4.61 0.18
C ARG A 55 8.82 -3.50 -0.45
N VAL A 56 7.74 -3.13 0.21
CA VAL A 56 6.76 -2.18 -0.30
C VAL A 56 6.98 -0.80 0.32
N LEU A 57 6.94 0.23 -0.51
CA LEU A 57 6.85 1.63 -0.09
C LEU A 57 5.52 2.21 -0.53
N GLU A 58 4.80 2.82 0.39
CA GLU A 58 3.63 3.65 0.10
C GLU A 58 3.94 5.11 0.43
N ILE A 59 3.57 6.01 -0.47
CA ILE A 59 3.70 7.46 -0.30
C ILE A 59 2.30 8.07 -0.35
N GLY A 60 1.83 8.56 0.81
CA GLY A 60 0.45 8.97 1.03
C GLY A 60 -0.40 7.84 1.59
N GLY A 61 -0.32 7.60 2.90
CA GLY A 61 -1.03 6.50 3.56
C GLY A 61 -2.43 6.85 4.05
N ALA A 62 -2.75 8.15 4.18
CA ALA A 62 -4.02 8.67 4.67
C ALA A 62 -4.50 7.94 5.95
N SER A 63 -5.66 7.29 5.90
CA SER A 63 -6.23 6.50 7.01
C SER A 63 -5.71 5.05 7.08
N GLY A 64 -4.87 4.61 6.11
CA GLY A 64 -4.31 3.26 6.04
C GLY A 64 -5.17 2.24 5.28
N TYR A 65 -6.17 2.69 4.52
CA TYR A 65 -7.06 1.78 3.80
C TYR A 65 -6.29 0.95 2.76
N SER A 66 -5.51 1.60 1.89
CA SER A 66 -4.62 0.96 0.91
C SER A 66 -3.55 0.09 1.58
N ALA A 67 -2.93 0.62 2.66
CA ALA A 67 -1.93 -0.11 3.43
C ALA A 67 -2.48 -1.45 3.99
N ILE A 68 -3.72 -1.48 4.49
CA ILE A 68 -4.35 -2.71 4.99
C ILE A 68 -4.59 -3.71 3.86
N TRP A 69 -5.05 -3.26 2.67
CA TRP A 69 -5.19 -4.14 1.51
C TRP A 69 -3.86 -4.76 1.10
N MET A 70 -2.80 -3.96 1.04
CA MET A 70 -1.46 -4.43 0.70
C MET A 70 -0.88 -5.34 1.78
N ALA A 71 -1.10 -5.03 3.06
CA ALA A 71 -0.61 -5.80 4.19
C ALA A 71 -1.18 -7.24 4.23
N GLN A 72 -2.43 -7.45 3.79
CA GLN A 72 -3.00 -8.80 3.68
C GLN A 72 -2.15 -9.69 2.75
N ALA A 73 -1.71 -9.17 1.60
CA ALA A 73 -0.85 -9.91 0.68
C ALA A 73 0.56 -10.07 1.23
N LEU A 74 1.11 -9.02 1.86
CA LEU A 74 2.44 -9.07 2.47
C LEU A 74 2.52 -10.10 3.60
N ARG A 75 1.44 -10.31 4.36
CA ARG A 75 1.34 -11.41 5.34
C ARG A 75 1.56 -12.77 4.68
N ALA A 76 0.99 -12.98 3.50
CA ALA A 76 1.12 -14.23 2.76
C ALA A 76 2.49 -14.37 2.09
N THR A 77 3.07 -13.29 1.55
CA THR A 77 4.38 -13.33 0.90
C THR A 77 5.56 -13.31 1.87
N GLY A 78 5.33 -13.00 3.15
CA GLY A 78 6.39 -12.79 4.14
C GLY A 78 7.14 -11.45 3.96
N GLY A 79 6.48 -10.48 3.33
CA GLY A 79 7.02 -9.14 3.08
C GLY A 79 6.72 -8.15 4.19
N ARG A 80 7.22 -6.92 4.00
CA ARG A 80 7.01 -5.77 4.88
C ARG A 80 6.79 -4.52 4.05
N MET A 81 6.17 -3.50 4.66
CA MET A 81 6.01 -2.20 4.02
C MET A 81 6.32 -1.06 4.96
N THR A 82 6.73 0.05 4.35
CA THR A 82 6.74 1.37 4.97
C THR A 82 5.69 2.22 4.28
N THR A 83 4.83 2.85 5.05
CA THR A 83 3.87 3.84 4.58
C THR A 83 4.19 5.20 5.20
N ILE A 84 4.22 6.25 4.36
CA ILE A 84 4.56 7.60 4.80
C ILE A 84 3.30 8.46 4.65
N GLU A 85 2.92 9.12 5.75
CA GLU A 85 1.80 10.06 5.76
C GLU A 85 2.28 11.42 6.26
N TYR A 86 1.96 12.47 5.49
CA TYR A 86 2.42 13.83 5.78
C TYR A 86 1.77 14.45 7.02
N GLU A 87 0.46 14.29 7.16
CA GLU A 87 -0.32 14.85 8.25
C GLU A 87 -0.17 14.03 9.54
N PRO A 88 0.39 14.59 10.65
CA PRO A 88 0.63 13.82 11.87
C PRO A 88 -0.63 13.18 12.47
N ALA A 89 -1.77 13.89 12.39
CA ALA A 89 -3.03 13.37 12.90
C ALA A 89 -3.51 12.16 12.10
N ARG A 90 -3.35 12.18 10.78
CA ARG A 90 -3.67 11.05 9.88
C ARG A 90 -2.69 9.91 10.05
N ALA A 91 -1.40 10.19 10.17
CA ALA A 91 -0.40 9.15 10.45
C ALA A 91 -0.70 8.41 11.76
N LYS A 92 -1.20 9.11 12.78
CA LYS A 92 -1.67 8.49 14.02
C LYS A 92 -2.90 7.61 13.77
N GLU A 93 -3.89 8.10 13.03
CA GLU A 93 -5.08 7.32 12.67
C GLU A 93 -4.70 6.07 11.87
N LEU A 94 -3.81 6.23 10.87
CA LEU A 94 -3.25 5.13 10.08
C LEU A 94 -2.63 4.07 10.99
N ALA A 95 -1.74 4.46 11.91
CA ALA A 95 -1.10 3.53 12.85
C ALA A 95 -2.12 2.81 13.74
N ASP A 96 -3.15 3.52 14.21
CA ASP A 96 -4.24 2.94 14.98
C ASP A 96 -5.05 1.91 14.17
N ASN A 97 -5.33 2.19 12.90
CA ASN A 97 -6.06 1.28 12.02
C ASN A 97 -5.20 0.06 11.63
N ILE A 98 -3.91 0.22 11.36
CA ILE A 98 -2.96 -0.88 11.14
C ILE A 98 -2.91 -1.80 12.36
N ARG A 99 -2.87 -1.23 13.57
CA ARG A 99 -2.88 -2.01 14.82
C ARG A 99 -4.20 -2.78 14.99
N LYS A 100 -5.35 -2.15 14.76
CA LYS A 100 -6.67 -2.81 14.81
C LYS A 100 -6.80 -3.95 13.80
N ALA A 101 -6.21 -3.78 12.61
CA ALA A 101 -6.18 -4.80 11.58
C ALA A 101 -5.14 -5.93 11.84
N GLY A 102 -4.29 -5.78 12.87
CA GLY A 102 -3.29 -6.80 13.24
C GLY A 102 -2.07 -6.84 12.34
N PHE A 103 -1.66 -5.70 11.73
CA PHE A 103 -0.53 -5.64 10.80
C PHE A 103 0.66 -4.82 11.31
N SER A 104 0.70 -4.46 12.61
CA SER A 104 1.80 -3.64 13.18
C SER A 104 3.18 -4.29 13.10
N ASP A 105 3.26 -5.59 12.90
CA ASP A 105 4.50 -6.36 12.77
C ASP A 105 5.11 -6.31 11.36
N ILE A 106 4.32 -5.93 10.36
CA ILE A 106 4.74 -5.88 8.94
C ILE A 106 4.58 -4.51 8.28
N VAL A 107 3.83 -3.57 8.90
CA VAL A 107 3.62 -2.22 8.41
C VAL A 107 4.28 -1.22 9.34
N GLN A 108 5.30 -0.53 8.84
CA GLN A 108 5.91 0.61 9.51
C GLN A 108 5.24 1.90 9.04
N VAL A 109 4.67 2.66 9.97
CA VAL A 109 4.10 3.98 9.69
C VAL A 109 5.12 5.04 10.02
N VAL A 110 5.36 5.95 9.06
CA VAL A 110 6.25 7.11 9.20
C VAL A 110 5.41 8.38 9.02
N ALA A 111 5.39 9.22 10.04
CA ALA A 111 4.76 10.54 9.96
C ALA A 111 5.78 11.57 9.49
N GLY A 112 5.48 12.31 8.41
CA GLY A 112 6.35 13.37 7.92
C GLY A 112 6.35 13.57 6.41
N ASP A 113 7.17 14.51 5.98
CA ASP A 113 7.38 14.80 4.57
C ASP A 113 8.13 13.67 3.88
N ALA A 114 7.50 13.03 2.89
CA ALA A 114 8.09 11.91 2.17
C ALA A 114 9.41 12.28 1.47
N PHE A 115 9.59 13.53 1.04
CA PHE A 115 10.89 13.98 0.47
C PHE A 115 12.01 13.96 1.51
N ALA A 116 11.70 14.21 2.79
CA ALA A 116 12.66 14.16 3.88
C ALA A 116 12.82 12.74 4.45
N GLU A 117 11.76 11.93 4.44
CA GLU A 117 11.77 10.61 5.08
C GLU A 117 12.30 9.49 4.17
N ILE A 118 11.98 9.48 2.86
CA ILE A 118 12.44 8.45 1.92
C ILE A 118 13.98 8.32 1.92
N PRO A 119 14.80 9.40 1.91
CA PRO A 119 16.25 9.26 1.95
C PRO A 119 16.81 8.57 3.19
N LYS A 120 16.07 8.59 4.31
CA LYS A 120 16.47 7.96 5.59
C LYS A 120 16.17 6.45 5.63
N LEU A 121 15.25 5.98 4.79
CA LEU A 121 14.90 4.57 4.72
C LEU A 121 16.08 3.74 4.21
N GLN A 122 16.20 2.52 4.66
CA GLN A 122 17.27 1.61 4.23
C GLN A 122 16.80 0.67 3.13
N GLY A 123 17.76 0.24 2.27
CA GLY A 123 17.53 -0.78 1.25
C GLY A 123 16.79 -0.29 0.02
N THR A 124 16.23 -1.23 -0.72
CA THR A 124 15.54 -1.06 -2.00
C THR A 124 14.08 -1.51 -1.89
N PHE A 125 13.27 -1.20 -2.88
CA PHE A 125 11.86 -1.56 -2.95
C PHE A 125 11.57 -2.41 -4.18
N ASP A 126 10.72 -3.41 -4.05
CA ASP A 126 10.23 -4.22 -5.17
C ASP A 126 8.81 -3.84 -5.58
N PHE A 127 8.13 -3.01 -4.77
CA PHE A 127 6.83 -2.44 -5.09
C PHE A 127 6.71 -1.05 -4.46
N VAL A 128 6.26 -0.08 -5.24
CA VAL A 128 5.98 1.29 -4.79
C VAL A 128 4.55 1.65 -5.14
N PHE A 129 3.80 2.18 -4.19
CA PHE A 129 2.48 2.76 -4.41
C PHE A 129 2.52 4.26 -4.06
N LEU A 130 2.26 5.10 -5.05
CA LEU A 130 2.24 6.54 -4.92
C LEU A 130 0.80 7.07 -5.00
N ASP A 131 0.33 7.64 -3.91
CA ASP A 131 -0.97 8.31 -3.83
C ASP A 131 -0.90 9.55 -2.93
N ALA A 132 -0.06 10.50 -3.33
CA ALA A 132 0.17 11.77 -2.63
C ALA A 132 -0.31 12.96 -3.49
N TRP A 133 0.28 14.14 -3.30
CA TRP A 133 0.00 15.32 -4.12
C TRP A 133 0.46 15.13 -5.56
N LYS A 134 -0.46 15.24 -6.50
CA LYS A 134 -0.29 14.88 -7.91
C LYS A 134 0.82 15.66 -8.61
N ARG A 135 0.99 16.94 -8.26
CA ARG A 135 2.05 17.82 -8.80
C ARG A 135 3.47 17.39 -8.46
N ASP A 136 3.63 16.51 -7.47
CA ASP A 136 4.93 16.03 -7.03
C ASP A 136 5.25 14.60 -7.51
N TYR A 137 4.37 13.97 -8.28
CA TYR A 137 4.53 12.58 -8.74
C TYR A 137 5.83 12.35 -9.50
N LYS A 138 6.20 13.27 -10.40
CA LYS A 138 7.47 13.19 -11.12
C LYS A 138 8.68 13.26 -10.18
N LYS A 139 8.64 14.13 -9.18
CA LYS A 139 9.71 14.25 -8.18
C LYS A 139 9.81 13.00 -7.32
N PHE A 140 8.67 12.40 -6.93
CA PHE A 140 8.68 11.13 -6.21
C PHE A 140 9.22 9.98 -7.06
N LEU A 141 8.88 9.93 -8.35
CA LEU A 141 9.47 8.97 -9.27
C LEU A 141 11.00 9.11 -9.29
N ASP A 142 11.51 10.32 -9.50
CA ASP A 142 12.97 10.57 -9.55
C ASP A 142 13.69 10.18 -8.26
N LEU A 143 13.06 10.46 -7.11
CA LEU A 143 13.62 10.14 -5.80
C LEU A 143 13.67 8.63 -5.55
N VAL A 144 12.63 7.90 -5.95
CA VAL A 144 12.48 6.47 -5.62
C VAL A 144 13.06 5.55 -6.69
N PHE A 145 13.06 5.98 -7.97
CA PHE A 145 13.51 5.14 -9.09
C PHE A 145 14.91 4.51 -8.94
N PRO A 146 15.94 5.21 -8.40
CA PRO A 146 17.23 4.59 -8.14
C PRO A 146 17.17 3.43 -7.14
N ARG A 147 16.19 3.44 -6.25
CA ARG A 147 15.97 2.45 -5.20
C ARG A 147 14.92 1.40 -5.55
N LEU A 148 14.21 1.56 -6.66
CA LEU A 148 13.34 0.53 -7.20
C LEU A 148 14.21 -0.59 -7.78
N GLU A 149 13.94 -1.83 -7.39
CA GLU A 149 14.68 -2.99 -7.88
C GLU A 149 14.40 -3.27 -9.35
N LYS A 150 15.34 -3.92 -10.02
CA LYS A 150 15.07 -4.56 -11.32
C LYS A 150 13.99 -5.61 -11.12
N GLY A 151 12.98 -5.61 -11.98
CA GLY A 151 11.77 -6.43 -11.80
C GLY A 151 10.73 -5.82 -10.84
N GLY A 152 11.04 -4.70 -10.19
CA GLY A 152 10.12 -3.99 -9.31
C GLY A 152 9.03 -3.22 -10.08
N LEU A 153 7.93 -2.94 -9.38
CA LEU A 153 6.81 -2.14 -9.90
C LEU A 153 6.74 -0.79 -9.18
N PHE A 154 6.71 0.29 -9.96
CA PHE A 154 6.27 1.60 -9.50
C PHE A 154 4.83 1.82 -9.95
N THR A 155 3.92 1.99 -9.01
CA THR A 155 2.50 2.20 -9.27
C THR A 155 2.07 3.57 -8.75
N ALA A 156 1.18 4.25 -9.47
CA ALA A 156 0.67 5.55 -9.07
C ALA A 156 -0.83 5.65 -9.33
N HIS A 157 -1.55 6.23 -8.37
CA HIS A 157 -3.01 6.34 -8.38
C HIS A 157 -3.50 7.63 -9.05
N ASN A 158 -4.80 7.71 -9.41
CA ASN A 158 -5.48 8.84 -10.03
C ASN A 158 -4.93 9.27 -11.41
N VAL A 159 -4.22 8.40 -12.11
CA VAL A 159 -3.55 8.75 -13.39
C VAL A 159 -4.53 8.97 -14.56
N VAL A 160 -5.81 8.64 -14.38
CA VAL A 160 -6.87 8.91 -15.37
C VAL A 160 -7.65 10.16 -14.97
N ASN A 161 -8.25 10.19 -13.78
CA ASN A 161 -9.12 11.28 -13.34
C ASN A 161 -8.37 12.58 -13.00
N LYS A 162 -7.07 12.50 -12.70
CA LYS A 162 -6.20 13.65 -12.35
C LYS A 162 -5.03 13.85 -13.31
N LYS A 163 -5.08 13.28 -14.52
CA LYS A 163 -3.99 13.30 -15.49
C LYS A 163 -3.40 14.69 -15.73
N GLY A 164 -4.23 15.73 -15.78
CA GLY A 164 -3.79 17.11 -16.04
C GLY A 164 -2.96 17.73 -14.90
N GLU A 165 -2.94 17.10 -13.71
CA GLU A 165 -2.12 17.55 -12.59
C GLU A 165 -0.72 16.89 -12.56
N MET A 166 -0.44 15.90 -13.45
CA MET A 166 0.77 15.08 -13.44
C MET A 166 1.27 14.69 -14.84
N GLU A 167 1.11 15.58 -15.84
CA GLU A 167 1.49 15.30 -17.23
C GLU A 167 2.98 14.97 -17.37
N ASP A 168 3.84 15.68 -16.65
CA ASP A 168 5.29 15.44 -16.60
C ASP A 168 5.64 14.03 -16.06
N PHE A 169 4.91 13.56 -15.05
CA PHE A 169 5.04 12.21 -14.54
C PHE A 169 4.60 11.17 -15.58
N LEU A 170 3.44 11.36 -16.19
CA LEU A 170 2.90 10.44 -17.20
C LEU A 170 3.84 10.32 -18.40
N ASP A 171 4.37 11.42 -18.89
CA ASP A 171 5.40 11.45 -19.94
C ASP A 171 6.66 10.70 -19.50
N ALA A 172 7.12 10.95 -18.28
CA ALA A 172 8.33 10.32 -17.76
C ALA A 172 8.20 8.78 -17.68
N ILE A 173 7.09 8.24 -17.17
CA ILE A 173 6.93 6.78 -17.06
C ILE A 173 6.70 6.11 -18.42
N GLN A 174 6.04 6.79 -19.38
CA GLN A 174 5.75 6.22 -20.69
C GLN A 174 6.95 6.26 -21.65
N ARG A 175 7.81 7.28 -21.52
CA ARG A 175 8.98 7.46 -22.40
C ARG A 175 10.28 6.89 -21.81
N ASN A 176 10.29 6.45 -20.58
CA ASN A 176 11.50 5.90 -19.95
C ASN A 176 11.86 4.54 -20.57
N PRO A 177 13.01 4.41 -21.26
CA PRO A 177 13.41 3.15 -21.87
C PRO A 177 13.68 2.02 -20.87
N ALA A 178 13.88 2.34 -19.57
CA ALA A 178 14.07 1.37 -18.51
C ALA A 178 12.75 0.84 -17.91
N LEU A 179 11.60 1.34 -18.38
CA LEU A 179 10.29 0.95 -17.89
C LEU A 179 9.44 0.27 -18.97
N TRP A 180 8.62 -0.67 -18.56
CA TRP A 180 7.41 -1.07 -19.27
C TRP A 180 6.21 -0.52 -18.51
N THR A 181 5.45 0.35 -19.15
CA THR A 181 4.35 1.04 -18.48
C THR A 181 3.02 0.74 -19.15
N THR A 182 2.01 0.49 -18.34
CA THR A 182 0.60 0.45 -18.74
C THR A 182 -0.26 1.19 -17.71
N ILE A 183 -1.47 1.55 -18.10
CA ILE A 183 -2.48 2.12 -17.20
C ILE A 183 -3.67 1.16 -17.17
N VAL A 184 -4.13 0.86 -15.97
CA VAL A 184 -5.36 0.10 -15.71
C VAL A 184 -6.33 0.95 -14.92
N SER A 185 -7.61 0.65 -14.98
CA SER A 185 -8.63 1.46 -14.30
C SER A 185 -9.66 0.56 -13.63
N PRO A 186 -9.31 -0.11 -12.51
CA PRO A 186 -10.22 -1.02 -11.83
C PRO A 186 -11.49 -0.32 -11.36
N ALA A 187 -11.39 0.93 -10.88
CA ALA A 187 -12.51 1.72 -10.37
C ALA A 187 -12.71 3.08 -11.07
N GLY A 188 -12.04 3.34 -12.21
CA GLY A 188 -12.20 4.58 -12.97
C GLY A 188 -11.17 5.67 -12.68
N GLU A 189 -10.50 5.68 -11.54
CA GLU A 189 -9.50 6.71 -11.17
C GLU A 189 -8.16 6.50 -11.88
N GLY A 190 -7.85 5.26 -12.19
CA GLY A 190 -6.66 4.85 -12.93
C GLY A 190 -5.43 4.62 -12.07
N ILE A 191 -4.75 3.49 -12.32
CA ILE A 191 -3.47 3.14 -11.71
C ILE A 191 -2.46 2.91 -12.83
N SER A 192 -1.32 3.62 -12.81
CA SER A 192 -0.18 3.29 -13.67
C SER A 192 0.61 2.14 -13.07
N LEU A 193 1.07 1.24 -13.94
CA LEU A 193 1.97 0.14 -13.62
C LEU A 193 3.23 0.30 -14.44
N SER A 194 4.35 0.61 -13.80
CA SER A 194 5.65 0.81 -14.44
C SER A 194 6.63 -0.24 -13.91
N TYR A 195 6.90 -1.26 -14.73
CA TYR A 195 7.84 -2.34 -14.42
C TYR A 195 9.26 -1.94 -14.80
N LYS A 196 10.20 -2.01 -13.86
CA LYS A 196 11.62 -1.73 -14.11
C LYS A 196 12.33 -2.93 -14.71
N LYS A 197 12.85 -2.77 -15.93
CA LYS A 197 13.56 -3.79 -16.69
C LYS A 197 14.92 -4.19 -16.10
#